data_deda382078ffa3fcf15667f639a02689
#
_entry.id   deda382078ffa3fcf15667f639a02689
#
_cell.length_a   1.000
_cell.length_b   1.000
_cell.length_c   1.000
_cell.angle_alpha   90.00
_cell.angle_beta   90.00
_cell.angle_gamma   90.00
#
_symmetry.space_group_name_H-M   'P 1'
#
loop_
_entity.id
_entity.type
_entity.pdbx_description
1 polymer ?
#
loop_
_entity_poly.entity_id
_entity_poly.type
_entity_poly.pdbx_seq_one_letter_code
_entity_poly.pdbx_strand_id
1 'polypeptide(L)'
;MIDSAFKDYENLAVNVIIRAAKDYRLYNRAFKKLMVDKVPKGKAFKRWAKKCNKYHTGIKEIEEFFCSTYFATISDADGPAMLKDLQNEVGR
;
A
#
# COMPACT_ATOMS: atom_id res chain seq x y z
N MET A 1 -26.49 -22.13 0.66
CA MET A 1 -25.61 -21.86 1.81
C MET A 1 -24.13 -21.93 1.47
N ILE A 2 -23.79 -22.63 0.42
CA ILE A 2 -22.46 -22.56 -0.17
C ILE A 2 -22.14 -21.14 -0.60
N ASP A 3 -23.16 -20.38 -1.04
CA ASP A 3 -23.01 -19.00 -1.52
C ASP A 3 -22.55 -18.01 -0.44
N SER A 4 -22.94 -18.20 0.82
CA SER A 4 -22.52 -17.26 1.87
C SER A 4 -21.05 -17.45 2.24
N ALA A 5 -20.51 -18.67 2.16
CA ALA A 5 -19.08 -18.92 2.38
C ALA A 5 -18.24 -18.30 1.26
N PHE A 6 -18.69 -18.38 0.01
CA PHE A 6 -18.04 -17.76 -1.14
C PHE A 6 -18.08 -16.24 -1.06
N LYS A 7 -19.23 -15.67 -0.65
CA LYS A 7 -19.35 -14.23 -0.48
C LYS A 7 -18.39 -13.69 0.59
N ASP A 8 -18.23 -14.42 1.69
CA ASP A 8 -17.32 -14.03 2.75
C ASP A 8 -15.87 -14.03 2.25
N TYR A 9 -15.50 -15.02 1.44
CA TYR A 9 -14.17 -15.09 0.83
C TYR A 9 -13.94 -13.96 -0.17
N GLU A 10 -14.90 -13.71 -1.06
CA GLU A 10 -14.80 -12.63 -2.03
C GLU A 10 -14.72 -11.27 -1.34
N ASN A 11 -15.56 -11.05 -0.32
CA ASN A 11 -15.56 -9.81 0.45
C ASN A 11 -14.24 -9.61 1.20
N LEU A 12 -13.66 -10.67 1.74
CA LEU A 12 -12.38 -10.60 2.43
C LEU A 12 -11.27 -10.21 1.45
N ALA A 13 -11.22 -10.85 0.27
CA ALA A 13 -10.23 -10.54 -0.75
C ALA A 13 -10.36 -9.09 -1.24
N VAL A 14 -11.58 -8.66 -1.53
CA VAL A 14 -11.85 -7.28 -1.96
C VAL A 14 -11.43 -6.29 -0.87
N ASN A 15 -11.75 -6.58 0.38
CA ASN A 15 -11.40 -5.71 1.51
C ASN A 15 -9.89 -5.59 1.69
N VAL A 16 -9.14 -6.69 1.53
CA VAL A 16 -7.68 -6.68 1.61
C VAL A 16 -7.10 -5.79 0.51
N ILE A 17 -7.60 -5.92 -0.72
CA ILE A 17 -7.14 -5.14 -1.86
C ILE A 17 -7.48 -3.64 -1.68
N ILE A 18 -8.69 -3.33 -1.26
CA ILE A 18 -9.12 -1.95 -0.99
C ILE A 18 -8.26 -1.33 0.10
N ARG A 19 -7.99 -2.06 1.17
CA ARG A 19 -7.16 -1.59 2.26
C ARG A 19 -5.73 -1.33 1.79
N ALA A 20 -5.16 -2.24 1.01
CA ALA A 20 -3.83 -2.07 0.43
C ALA A 20 -3.76 -0.81 -0.44
N ALA A 21 -4.77 -0.57 -1.27
CA ALA A 21 -4.84 0.62 -2.11
C ALA A 21 -4.95 1.90 -1.27
N LYS A 22 -5.77 1.90 -0.23
CA LYS A 22 -5.91 3.04 0.68
C LYS A 22 -4.62 3.33 1.42
N ASP A 23 -3.96 2.29 1.93
CA ASP A 23 -2.70 2.42 2.65
C ASP A 23 -1.60 2.92 1.71
N TYR A 24 -1.60 2.45 0.46
CA TYR A 24 -0.64 2.91 -0.55
C TYR A 24 -0.76 4.42 -0.79
N ARG A 25 -1.98 4.91 -0.96
CA ARG A 25 -2.24 6.34 -1.14
C ARG A 25 -1.83 7.13 0.10
N LEU A 26 -2.18 6.64 1.28
CA LEU A 26 -1.88 7.30 2.56
C LEU A 26 -0.37 7.37 2.79
N TYR A 27 0.34 6.26 2.59
CA TYR A 27 1.79 6.19 2.82
C TYR A 27 2.55 7.06 1.83
N ASN A 28 2.14 7.08 0.57
CA ASN A 28 2.76 7.94 -0.44
C ASN A 28 2.55 9.42 -0.12
N ARG A 29 1.37 9.79 0.33
CA ARG A 29 1.08 11.17 0.75
C ARG A 29 1.93 11.58 1.95
N ALA A 30 1.98 10.72 2.96
CA ALA A 30 2.77 10.98 4.16
C ALA A 30 4.26 11.05 3.86
N PHE A 31 4.76 10.16 3.02
CA PHE A 31 6.16 10.13 2.61
C PHE A 31 6.54 11.40 1.84
N LYS A 32 5.72 11.82 0.89
CA LYS A 32 5.95 13.06 0.14
C LYS A 32 5.99 14.27 1.06
N LYS A 33 5.07 14.34 2.02
CA LYS A 33 5.04 15.43 2.99
C LYS A 33 6.33 15.49 3.80
N LEU A 34 6.84 14.33 4.24
CA LEU A 34 8.10 14.25 4.97
C LEU A 34 9.29 14.69 4.13
N MET A 35 9.27 14.40 2.83
CA MET A 35 10.34 14.77 1.90
C MET A 35 10.35 16.26 1.55
N VAL A 36 9.18 16.90 1.56
CA VAL A 36 9.05 18.33 1.27
C VAL A 36 9.44 19.18 2.48
N ASP A 37 9.15 18.70 3.69
CA ASP A 37 9.50 19.41 4.93
C ASP A 37 11.02 19.47 5.12
N LYS A 38 11.50 20.51 5.79
CA LYS A 38 12.92 20.63 6.13
C LYS A 38 13.36 19.43 6.98
N VAL A 39 14.52 18.88 6.62
CA VAL A 39 15.12 17.81 7.42
C VAL A 39 15.43 18.34 8.80
N PRO A 40 14.83 17.76 9.86
CA PRO A 40 15.07 18.21 11.21
C PRO A 40 16.48 17.84 11.69
N LYS A 41 16.93 18.49 12.75
CA LYS A 41 18.25 18.26 13.36
C LYS A 41 18.10 17.63 14.73
N GLY A 42 19.17 16.98 15.20
CA GLY A 42 19.23 16.40 16.54
C GLY A 42 18.28 15.22 16.75
N LYS A 43 17.61 15.20 17.89
CA LYS A 43 16.68 14.11 18.24
C LYS A 43 15.52 13.99 17.27
N ALA A 44 15.06 15.11 16.72
CA ALA A 44 13.97 15.14 15.74
C ALA A 44 14.36 14.45 14.44
N PHE A 45 15.64 14.47 14.07
CA PHE A 45 16.14 13.76 12.88
C PHE A 45 15.89 12.25 12.99
N LYS A 46 16.15 11.65 14.14
CA LYS A 46 15.94 10.20 14.34
C LYS A 46 14.47 9.82 14.15
N ARG A 47 13.56 10.63 14.68
CA ARG A 47 12.11 10.41 14.51
C ARG A 47 11.70 10.55 13.06
N TRP A 48 12.20 11.57 12.38
CA TRP A 48 11.94 11.81 10.96
C TRP A 48 12.43 10.65 10.10
N ALA A 49 13.67 10.21 10.34
CA ALA A 49 14.27 9.09 9.60
C ALA A 49 13.48 7.78 9.80
N LYS A 50 13.01 7.52 11.02
CA LYS A 50 12.17 6.36 11.33
C LYS A 50 10.85 6.41 10.56
N LYS A 51 10.20 7.57 10.51
CA LYS A 51 8.94 7.74 9.78
C LYS A 51 9.14 7.53 8.28
N CYS A 52 10.21 8.12 7.72
CA CYS A 52 10.56 7.95 6.31
C CYS A 52 10.75 6.47 5.98
N ASN A 53 11.52 5.77 6.79
CA ASN A 53 11.77 4.35 6.60
C ASN A 53 10.50 3.51 6.73
N LYS A 54 9.65 3.82 7.71
CA LYS A 54 8.38 3.13 7.92
C LYS A 54 7.47 3.24 6.70
N TYR A 55 7.28 4.44 6.18
CA TYR A 55 6.41 4.65 5.02
C TYR A 55 7.01 4.07 3.75
N HIS A 56 8.32 4.21 3.55
CA HIS A 56 9.02 3.63 2.40
C HIS A 56 8.89 2.10 2.40
N THR A 57 9.10 1.46 3.54
CA THR A 57 8.95 0.01 3.71
C THR A 57 7.52 -0.43 3.44
N GLY A 58 6.54 0.29 4.01
CA GLY A 58 5.12 0.01 3.79
C GLY A 58 4.72 0.12 2.33
N ILE A 59 5.21 1.14 1.62
CA ILE A 59 4.99 1.32 0.18
C ILE A 59 5.53 0.12 -0.59
N LYS A 60 6.76 -0.29 -0.32
CA LYS A 60 7.38 -1.45 -0.98
C LYS A 60 6.64 -2.75 -0.72
N GLU A 61 6.22 -2.97 0.51
CA GLU A 61 5.45 -4.17 0.88
C GLU A 61 4.13 -4.24 0.12
N ILE A 62 3.45 -3.11 -0.05
CA ILE A 62 2.20 -3.05 -0.81
C ILE A 62 2.47 -3.29 -2.30
N GLU A 63 3.54 -2.73 -2.85
CA GLU A 63 3.95 -2.98 -4.25
C GLU A 63 4.21 -4.47 -4.47
N GLU A 64 4.92 -5.11 -3.56
CA GLU A 64 5.18 -6.54 -3.60
C GLU A 64 3.90 -7.36 -3.49
N PHE A 65 2.97 -6.93 -2.65
CA PHE A 65 1.66 -7.58 -2.50
C PHE A 65 0.90 -7.64 -3.82
N PHE A 66 0.79 -6.52 -4.54
CA PHE A 66 0.08 -6.49 -5.82
C PHE A 66 0.73 -7.37 -6.89
N CYS A 67 2.03 -7.59 -6.81
CA CYS A 67 2.78 -8.42 -7.75
C CYS A 67 2.99 -9.84 -7.25
N SER A 68 2.43 -10.21 -6.10
CA SER A 68 2.68 -11.49 -5.45
C SER A 68 1.79 -12.61 -5.99
N THR A 69 2.26 -13.83 -5.79
CA THR A 69 1.46 -15.04 -6.03
C THR A 69 0.22 -15.06 -5.13
N TYR A 70 0.34 -14.54 -3.92
CA TYR A 70 -0.78 -14.43 -2.98
C TYR A 70 -1.92 -13.60 -3.57
N PHE A 71 -1.61 -12.44 -4.17
CA PHE A 71 -2.61 -11.63 -4.84
C PHE A 71 -3.30 -12.41 -5.95
N ALA A 72 -2.52 -13.09 -6.78
CA ALA A 72 -3.05 -13.91 -7.88
C ALA A 72 -3.96 -15.05 -7.36
N THR A 73 -3.71 -15.54 -6.15
CA THR A 73 -4.51 -16.57 -5.52
C THR A 73 -5.85 -16.04 -5.02
N ILE A 74 -5.89 -14.82 -4.47
CA ILE A 74 -7.10 -14.26 -3.86
C ILE A 74 -7.96 -13.47 -4.84
N SER A 75 -7.43 -13.14 -6.01
CA SER A 75 -8.15 -12.30 -6.99
C SER A 75 -7.79 -12.66 -8.41
N ASP A 76 -8.79 -12.60 -9.30
CA ASP A 76 -8.60 -12.74 -10.75
C ASP A 76 -8.16 -11.43 -11.40
N ALA A 77 -8.12 -10.33 -10.62
CA ALA A 77 -7.69 -9.04 -11.13
C ALA A 77 -6.19 -9.04 -11.44
N ASP A 78 -5.80 -8.16 -12.36
CA ASP A 78 -4.40 -7.96 -12.71
C ASP A 78 -3.73 -7.05 -11.68
N GLY A 79 -3.04 -7.66 -10.71
CA GLY A 79 -2.36 -6.94 -9.64
C GLY A 79 -1.35 -5.92 -10.11
N PRO A 80 -0.41 -6.28 -11.00
CA PRO A 80 0.54 -5.33 -11.56
C PRO A 80 -0.09 -4.14 -12.27
N ALA A 81 -1.19 -4.37 -13.01
CA ALA A 81 -1.91 -3.29 -13.69
C ALA A 81 -2.58 -2.35 -12.67
N MET A 82 -3.19 -2.90 -11.63
CA MET A 82 -3.78 -2.11 -10.54
C MET A 82 -2.72 -1.28 -9.82
N LEU A 83 -1.55 -1.88 -9.58
CA LEU A 83 -0.43 -1.16 -8.97
C LEU A 83 0.03 0.00 -9.85
N LYS A 84 0.13 -0.21 -11.16
CA LYS A 84 0.52 0.82 -12.10
C LYS A 84 -0.46 2.00 -12.07
N ASP A 85 -1.75 1.72 -12.01
CA ASP A 85 -2.78 2.75 -11.87
C ASP A 85 -2.61 3.54 -10.58
N LEU A 86 -2.36 2.84 -9.47
CA LEU A 86 -2.11 3.48 -8.18
C LEU A 86 -0.85 4.35 -8.21
N GLN A 87 0.22 3.86 -8.84
CA GLN A 87 1.46 4.61 -8.99
C GLN A 87 1.23 5.90 -9.77
N ASN A 88 0.47 5.84 -10.86
CA ASN A 88 0.11 7.01 -11.64
C ASN A 88 -0.73 7.98 -10.82
N GLU A 89 -1.68 7.47 -10.04
CA GLU A 89 -2.55 8.28 -9.19
C GLU A 89 -1.76 9.05 -8.14
N VAL A 90 -0.77 8.44 -7.51
CA VAL A 90 0.04 9.07 -6.46
C VAL A 90 1.27 9.80 -7.01
N GLY A 91 1.49 9.82 -8.32
CA GLY A 91 2.57 10.53 -8.95
C GLY A 91 3.93 9.85 -8.85
N ARG A 92 3.93 8.55 -8.89
CA ARG A 92 5.18 7.75 -8.86
C ARG A 92 5.56 7.28 -10.24
#